data_e58cc70d4c95b3478d602cb2d0c86aad
#
_entry.id   e58cc70d4c95b3478d602cb2d0c86aad
#
_cell.length_a   1.000
_cell.length_b   1.000
_cell.length_c   1.000
_cell.angle_alpha   90.00
_cell.angle_beta   90.00
_cell.angle_gamma   90.00
#
_symmetry.space_group_name_H-M   'P 1'
#
loop_
_entity.id
_entity.type
_entity.pdbx_description
1 polymer ?
#
loop_
_entity_poly.entity_id
_entity_poly.type
_entity_poly.pdbx_seq_one_letter_code
_entity_poly.pdbx_strand_id
1 'polypeptide(L)' 'MGNLGLAYLAAGLAMFGAVLGAGIGIGKIGASAVEGIARQPEAGNDIRGTALILSAFIEGVAIIAEILAFLFFFIAQP' A
#
# COMPACT_ATOMS: atom_id res chain seq x y z
N MET A 1 4.25 -31.26 0.39
CA MET A 1 3.80 -30.65 1.65
C MET A 1 4.62 -29.42 2.00
N GLY A 2 5.97 -29.53 1.95
CA GLY A 2 6.80 -28.35 2.19
C GLY A 2 6.48 -27.20 1.27
N ASN A 3 6.12 -27.50 0.02
CA ASN A 3 5.79 -26.46 -0.96
C ASN A 3 4.55 -25.67 -0.58
N LEU A 4 3.55 -26.33 0.02
CA LEU A 4 2.34 -25.64 0.42
C LEU A 4 2.61 -24.66 1.57
N GLY A 5 3.42 -25.09 2.54
CA GLY A 5 3.81 -24.19 3.62
C GLY A 5 4.60 -22.99 3.12
N LEU A 6 5.52 -23.22 2.18
CA LEU A 6 6.27 -22.13 1.58
C LEU A 6 5.37 -21.19 0.78
N ALA A 7 4.37 -21.74 0.10
CA ALA A 7 3.43 -20.91 -0.65
C ALA A 7 2.62 -19.99 0.28
N TYR A 8 2.17 -20.55 1.40
CA TYR A 8 1.43 -19.75 2.37
C TYR A 8 2.32 -18.68 2.99
N LEU A 9 3.55 -19.02 3.31
CA LEU A 9 4.49 -18.06 3.85
C LEU A 9 4.77 -16.95 2.84
N ALA A 10 4.97 -17.32 1.57
CA ALA A 10 5.21 -16.33 0.52
C ALA A 10 4.02 -15.37 0.37
N ALA A 11 2.80 -15.91 0.40
CA ALA A 11 1.60 -15.09 0.30
C ALA A 11 1.49 -14.14 1.49
N GLY A 12 1.78 -14.65 2.69
CA GLY A 12 1.75 -13.80 3.89
C GLY A 12 2.79 -12.69 3.84
N LEU A 13 4.00 -13.01 3.36
CA LEU A 13 5.05 -11.99 3.22
C LEU A 13 4.67 -10.95 2.17
N ALA A 14 4.04 -11.38 1.08
CA ALA A 14 3.59 -10.45 0.05
C ALA A 14 2.55 -9.48 0.61
N MET A 15 1.58 -10.00 1.36
CA MET A 15 0.57 -9.15 1.99
C MET A 15 1.19 -8.19 2.98
N PHE A 16 2.08 -8.69 3.82
CA PHE A 16 2.77 -7.85 4.80
C PHE A 16 3.56 -6.76 4.11
N GLY A 17 4.31 -7.12 3.05
CA GLY A 17 5.10 -6.15 2.32
C GLY A 17 4.26 -5.07 1.67
N ALA A 18 3.13 -5.45 1.07
CA ALA A 18 2.24 -4.51 0.43
C ALA A 18 1.66 -3.53 1.44
N VAL A 19 1.19 -4.03 2.59
CA VAL A 19 0.60 -3.18 3.63
C VAL A 19 1.66 -2.26 4.24
N LEU A 20 2.83 -2.82 4.55
CA LEU A 20 3.90 -2.04 5.15
C LEU A 20 4.39 -0.96 4.20
N GLY A 21 4.64 -1.32 2.93
CA GLY A 21 5.11 -0.38 1.93
C GLY A 21 4.09 0.73 1.68
N ALA A 22 2.83 0.37 1.52
CA ALA A 22 1.78 1.36 1.30
C ALA A 22 1.64 2.28 2.51
N GLY A 23 1.68 1.71 3.72
CA GLY A 23 1.57 2.49 4.94
C GLY A 23 2.69 3.50 5.08
N ILE A 24 3.93 3.07 4.82
CA ILE A 24 5.08 3.97 4.88
C ILE A 24 4.98 5.04 3.80
N GLY A 25 4.65 4.64 2.57
CA GLY A 25 4.54 5.58 1.46
C GLY A 25 3.47 6.62 1.68
N ILE A 26 2.27 6.18 2.06
CA ILE A 26 1.16 7.10 2.31
C ILE A 26 1.46 7.97 3.52
N GLY A 27 2.10 7.41 4.54
CA GLY A 27 2.51 8.18 5.72
C GLY A 27 3.45 9.31 5.36
N LYS A 28 4.41 9.07 4.47
CA LYS A 28 5.34 10.10 4.02
C LYS A 28 4.61 11.19 3.22
N ILE A 29 3.69 10.77 2.36
CA ILE A 29 2.89 11.73 1.60
C ILE A 29 2.08 12.60 2.57
N GLY A 30 1.45 11.99 3.55
CA GLY A 30 0.64 12.72 4.52
C GLY A 30 1.45 13.71 5.33
N ALA A 31 2.60 13.28 5.83
CA ALA A 31 3.48 14.14 6.61
C ALA A 31 3.96 15.33 5.77
N SER A 32 4.36 15.08 4.53
CA SER A 32 4.82 16.14 3.64
C SER A 32 3.68 17.09 3.29
N ALA A 33 2.48 16.55 3.06
CA ALA A 33 1.33 17.37 2.71
C ALA A 33 0.94 18.29 3.86
N VAL A 34 0.89 17.77 5.07
CA VAL A 34 0.54 18.58 6.25
C VAL A 34 1.58 19.67 6.44
N GLU A 35 2.85 19.36 6.29
CA GLU A 35 3.91 20.35 6.43
C GLU A 35 3.81 21.41 5.34
N GLY A 36 3.52 21.00 4.12
CA GLY A 36 3.36 21.94 3.01
C GLY A 36 2.20 22.89 3.22
N ILE A 37 1.07 22.36 3.71
CA ILE A 37 -0.10 23.20 4.01
C ILE A 37 0.21 24.18 5.13
N ALA A 38 0.97 23.73 6.13
CA ALA A 38 1.36 24.62 7.24
C ALA A 38 2.21 25.78 6.74
N ARG A 39 3.08 25.52 5.75
CA ARG A 39 3.94 26.58 5.21
C ARG A 39 3.19 27.47 4.21
N GLN A 40 2.29 26.91 3.45
CA GLN A 40 1.56 27.61 2.41
C GLN A 40 0.08 27.27 2.50
N PRO A 41 -0.63 27.85 3.47
CA PRO A 41 -2.06 27.54 3.65
C PRO A 41 -2.89 27.85 2.41
N GLU A 42 -2.48 28.84 1.62
CA GLU A 42 -3.20 29.22 0.41
C GLU A 42 -3.13 28.13 -0.66
N ALA A 43 -2.15 27.23 -0.59
CA ALA A 43 -2.03 26.10 -1.51
C ALA A 43 -2.65 24.83 -0.94
N GLY A 44 -3.37 24.92 0.15
CA GLY A 44 -3.88 23.75 0.88
C GLY A 44 -4.72 22.82 0.01
N ASN A 45 -5.59 23.36 -0.83
CA ASN A 45 -6.45 22.53 -1.66
C ASN A 45 -5.63 21.78 -2.71
N ASP A 46 -4.66 22.41 -3.32
CA ASP A 46 -3.82 21.78 -4.32
C ASP A 46 -2.96 20.68 -3.69
N ILE A 47 -2.40 20.95 -2.52
CA ILE A 47 -1.56 19.98 -1.82
C ILE A 47 -2.40 18.79 -1.41
N ARG A 48 -3.59 19.03 -0.85
CA ARG A 48 -4.48 17.95 -0.43
C ARG A 48 -4.89 17.08 -1.61
N GLY A 49 -5.23 17.72 -2.73
CA GLY A 49 -5.64 16.98 -3.92
C GLY A 49 -4.54 16.10 -4.47
N THR A 50 -3.32 16.62 -4.54
CA THR A 50 -2.18 15.85 -5.02
C THR A 50 -1.88 14.69 -4.06
N ALA A 51 -1.90 14.95 -2.76
CA ALA A 51 -1.65 13.92 -1.76
C ALA A 51 -2.71 12.82 -1.85
N LEU A 52 -3.96 13.19 -2.05
CA LEU A 52 -5.04 12.23 -2.15
C LEU A 52 -4.85 11.32 -3.38
N ILE A 53 -4.52 11.91 -4.53
CA ILE A 53 -4.33 11.16 -5.77
C ILE A 53 -3.16 10.19 -5.63
N LEU A 54 -2.03 10.67 -5.10
CA LEU A 54 -0.85 9.81 -4.94
C LEU A 54 -1.12 8.68 -3.96
N SER A 55 -1.83 8.99 -2.87
CA SER A 55 -2.17 7.98 -1.88
C SER A 55 -3.12 6.94 -2.47
N ALA A 56 -4.06 7.36 -3.31
CA ALA A 56 -4.99 6.45 -3.96
C ALA A 56 -4.24 5.51 -4.91
N PHE A 57 -3.24 6.00 -5.65
CA PHE A 57 -2.45 5.15 -6.52
C PHE A 57 -1.68 4.10 -5.72
N ILE A 58 -1.06 4.52 -4.61
CA ILE A 58 -0.31 3.58 -3.77
C ILE A 58 -1.25 2.52 -3.20
N GLU A 59 -2.40 2.95 -2.71
CA GLU A 59 -3.37 2.03 -2.14
C GLU A 59 -3.92 1.08 -3.19
N GLY A 60 -4.15 1.58 -4.41
CA GLY A 60 -4.62 0.75 -5.51
C GLY A 60 -3.64 -0.36 -5.84
N VAL A 61 -2.34 -0.03 -5.92
CA VAL A 61 -1.31 -1.03 -6.18
C VAL A 61 -1.26 -2.04 -5.03
N ALA A 62 -1.36 -1.56 -3.80
CA ALA A 62 -1.34 -2.44 -2.63
C ALA A 62 -2.53 -3.40 -2.62
N ILE A 63 -3.71 -2.91 -2.99
CA ILE A 63 -4.91 -3.75 -3.05
C ILE A 63 -4.73 -4.83 -4.12
N ILE A 64 -4.18 -4.48 -5.28
CA ILE A 64 -3.93 -5.47 -6.32
C ILE A 64 -2.97 -6.53 -5.80
N ALA A 65 -1.91 -6.13 -5.12
CA ALA A 65 -0.95 -7.07 -4.56
C ALA A 65 -1.61 -7.99 -3.52
N GLU A 66 -2.50 -7.42 -2.68
CA GLU A 66 -3.21 -8.19 -1.68
C GLU A 66 -4.13 -9.22 -2.32
N ILE A 67 -4.82 -8.82 -3.39
CA ILE A 67 -5.72 -9.73 -4.10
C ILE A 67 -4.92 -10.88 -4.71
N LEU A 68 -3.79 -10.58 -5.35
CA LEU A 68 -2.96 -11.60 -5.95
C LEU A 68 -2.41 -12.57 -4.89
N ALA A 69 -1.97 -12.03 -3.75
CA ALA A 69 -1.47 -12.86 -2.67
C ALA A 69 -2.58 -13.74 -2.10
N PHE A 70 -3.77 -13.18 -1.96
CA PHE A 70 -4.92 -13.93 -1.45
C PHE A 70 -5.30 -15.07 -2.40
N LEU A 71 -5.30 -14.80 -3.70
CA LEU A 71 -5.60 -15.82 -4.69
C LEU A 71 -4.60 -16.97 -4.62
N PHE A 72 -3.39 -16.67 -4.23
CA PHE A 72 -2.36 -17.67 -4.12
C PHE A 72 -2.72 -18.79 -3.14
N PHE A 73 -3.48 -18.45 -2.11
CA PHE A 73 -3.96 -19.46 -1.17
C PHE A 73 -4.85 -20.50 -1.85
N PHE A 74 -5.59 -20.09 -2.85
CA PHE A 74 -6.49 -20.99 -3.55
C PHE A 74 -5.77 -21.77 -4.66
N ILE A 75 -4.80 -21.13 -5.29
CA ILE A 75 -4.05 -21.76 -6.37
C ILE A 75 -3.06 -22.80 -5.80
N ALA A 76 -2.43 -22.48 -4.68
CA ALA A 76 -1.44 -23.33 -4.06
C ALA A 76 -2.09 -24.39 -3.18
N GLN A 77 -2.86 -25.27 -3.80
CA GLN A 77 -3.51 -26.36 -3.10
C GLN A 77 -2.81 -27.66 -3.43
N PRO A 78 -2.86 -28.64 -2.53
CA PRO A 78 -2.20 -29.94 -2.76
C PRO A 78 -2.85 -30.69 -3.92
#